data_d53a2b3b2dd46a2c9e6dc653ad3ae9f6
#
_entry.id   d53a2b3b2dd46a2c9e6dc653ad3ae9f6
#
_cell.length_a   1.000
_cell.length_b   1.000
_cell.length_c   1.000
_cell.angle_alpha   90.00
_cell.angle_beta   90.00
_cell.angle_gamma   90.00
#
_symmetry.space_group_name_H-M   'P 1'
#
loop_
_entity.id
_entity.type
_entity.pdbx_description
1 polymer ?
#
loop_
_entity_poly.entity_id
_entity_poly.type
_entity_poly.pdbx_seq_one_letter_code
_entity_poly.pdbx_strand_id
1 'polypeptide(L)'
;MKALFLDVFLSDIHYSLLTKHKTDFSTLFLNAGAHIQHHYLLSSKYIKGSDQKNENKIIQDPFADMLIVYDKILEIYLNMNNYNIIIATGLSQKPYKQSTYYYRPKNHEKFLKKIQINFEIVTPRMTRDFLIEFDTQS
;
A
#
# COMPACT_ATOMS: atom_id res chain seq x y z
N MET A 1 9.86 4.29 -4.50
CA MET A 1 11.15 3.63 -4.12
C MET A 1 11.23 3.22 -2.65
N LYS A 2 10.89 4.09 -1.67
CA LYS A 2 10.97 3.72 -0.22
C LYS A 2 10.16 2.46 0.15
N ALA A 3 8.95 2.31 -0.38
CA ALA A 3 8.11 1.15 -0.08
C ALA A 3 8.75 -0.17 -0.55
N LEU A 4 9.30 -0.18 -1.76
CA LEU A 4 9.95 -1.37 -2.32
C LEU A 4 11.22 -1.75 -1.54
N PHE A 5 11.98 -0.76 -1.09
CA PHE A 5 13.12 -1.00 -0.20
C PHE A 5 12.71 -1.68 1.10
N LEU A 6 11.58 -1.25 1.69
CA LEU A 6 11.07 -1.88 2.92
C LEU A 6 10.68 -3.33 2.69
N ASP A 7 10.05 -3.67 1.57
CA ASP A 7 9.71 -5.05 1.26
C ASP A 7 10.94 -5.93 1.10
N VAL A 8 11.98 -5.43 0.41
CA VAL A 8 13.27 -6.14 0.30
C VAL A 8 13.88 -6.36 1.68
N PHE A 9 13.95 -5.31 2.48
CA PHE A 9 14.52 -5.37 3.83
C PHE A 9 13.76 -6.34 4.75
N LEU A 10 12.42 -6.31 4.71
CA LEU A 10 11.59 -7.25 5.46
C LEU A 10 11.77 -8.68 4.97
N SER A 11 11.91 -8.89 3.67
CA SER A 11 12.22 -10.19 3.09
C SER A 11 13.56 -10.73 3.58
N ASP A 12 14.60 -9.91 3.61
CA ASP A 12 15.92 -10.31 4.08
C ASP A 12 15.91 -10.71 5.58
N ILE A 13 15.22 -9.91 6.40
CA ILE A 13 15.04 -10.23 7.82
C ILE A 13 14.27 -11.54 7.98
N HIS A 14 13.14 -11.69 7.29
CA HIS A 14 12.31 -12.88 7.37
C HIS A 14 13.07 -14.13 6.92
N TYR A 15 13.80 -14.07 5.83
CA TYR A 15 14.65 -15.15 5.35
C TYR A 15 15.72 -15.53 6.38
N SER A 16 16.40 -14.52 6.95
CA SER A 16 17.40 -14.73 8.00
C SER A 16 16.82 -15.41 9.24
N LEU A 17 15.61 -15.06 9.64
CA LEU A 17 14.92 -15.68 10.77
C LEU A 17 14.50 -17.11 10.46
N LEU A 18 13.94 -17.38 9.26
CA LEU A 18 13.58 -18.73 8.84
C LEU A 18 14.76 -19.69 8.78
N THR A 19 15.93 -19.20 8.36
CA THR A 19 17.14 -20.03 8.29
C THR A 19 17.76 -20.30 9.66
N LYS A 20 17.55 -19.42 10.64
CA LYS A 20 18.07 -19.56 12.00
C LYS A 20 17.15 -20.33 12.94
N HIS A 21 15.86 -20.25 12.72
CA HIS A 21 14.85 -20.81 13.61
C HIS A 21 13.97 -21.79 12.87
N LYS A 22 13.71 -22.96 13.47
CA LYS A 22 12.69 -23.88 12.97
C LYS A 22 11.32 -23.32 13.32
N THR A 23 10.53 -23.04 12.30
CA THR A 23 9.15 -22.58 12.47
C THR A 23 8.22 -23.47 11.64
N ASP A 24 7.11 -23.89 12.24
CA ASP A 24 6.10 -24.69 11.53
C ASP A 24 5.24 -23.83 10.59
N PHE A 25 5.13 -22.54 10.88
CA PHE A 25 4.37 -21.59 10.07
C PHE A 25 5.00 -20.20 10.15
N SER A 26 5.08 -19.53 9.01
CA SER A 26 5.54 -18.14 8.94
C SER A 26 4.85 -17.41 7.80
N THR A 27 4.71 -16.11 7.92
CA THR A 27 4.14 -15.25 6.88
C THR A 27 5.05 -14.07 6.58
N LEU A 28 5.18 -13.74 5.30
CA LEU A 28 5.79 -12.51 4.82
C LEU A 28 4.73 -11.70 4.07
N PHE A 29 4.51 -10.47 4.49
CA PHE A 29 3.59 -9.56 3.83
C PHE A 29 4.36 -8.48 3.06
N LEU A 30 4.19 -8.45 1.74
CA LEU A 30 4.78 -7.47 0.84
C LEU A 30 3.73 -6.42 0.47
N ASN A 31 3.94 -5.17 0.85
CA ASN A 31 2.96 -4.09 0.71
C ASN A 31 3.28 -3.08 -0.39
N ALA A 32 4.52 -3.02 -0.85
CA ALA A 32 4.94 -2.07 -1.87
C ALA A 32 4.16 -2.24 -3.19
N GLY A 33 3.80 -3.48 -3.52
CA GLY A 33 3.03 -3.79 -4.71
C GLY A 33 1.70 -3.04 -4.78
N ALA A 34 0.92 -3.06 -3.70
CA ALA A 34 -0.33 -2.31 -3.62
C ALA A 34 -0.08 -0.80 -3.75
N HIS A 35 0.90 -0.28 -3.03
CA HIS A 35 1.24 1.14 -3.05
C HIS A 35 1.68 1.62 -4.43
N ILE A 36 2.56 0.87 -5.10
CA ILE A 36 3.05 1.20 -6.43
C ILE A 36 1.92 1.12 -7.47
N GLN A 37 1.06 0.12 -7.39
CA GLN A 37 -0.09 0.00 -8.27
C GLN A 37 -1.05 1.19 -8.15
N HIS A 38 -1.32 1.68 -6.95
CA HIS A 38 -2.19 2.85 -6.75
C HIS A 38 -1.72 4.09 -7.51
N HIS A 39 -0.41 4.27 -7.66
CA HIS A 39 0.17 5.47 -8.23
C HIS A 39 0.64 5.30 -9.68
N TYR A 40 1.10 4.12 -10.05
CA TYR A 40 1.85 3.91 -11.30
C TYR A 40 1.27 2.85 -12.22
N LEU A 41 0.21 2.13 -11.82
CA LEU A 41 -0.36 1.07 -12.64
C LEU A 41 -0.74 1.55 -14.04
N LEU A 42 -1.44 2.69 -14.13
CA LEU A 42 -1.94 3.21 -15.41
C LEU A 42 -0.84 3.78 -16.32
N SER A 43 0.33 4.05 -15.77
CA SER A 43 1.51 4.55 -16.53
C SER A 43 2.45 3.43 -16.96
N SER A 44 2.18 2.19 -16.53
CA SER A 44 3.03 1.05 -16.81
C SER A 44 2.81 0.50 -18.23
N LYS A 45 3.90 0.04 -18.86
CA LYS A 45 3.88 -0.66 -20.16
C LYS A 45 3.06 -1.96 -20.17
N TYR A 46 2.76 -2.53 -19.01
CA TYR A 46 1.96 -3.74 -18.87
C TYR A 46 0.46 -3.49 -18.95
N ILE A 47 0.03 -2.22 -18.96
CA ILE A 47 -1.37 -1.87 -19.12
C ILE A 47 -1.69 -1.64 -20.59
N LYS A 48 -2.86 -2.13 -21.03
CA LYS A 48 -3.31 -1.95 -22.42
C LYS A 48 -3.42 -0.46 -22.74
N GLY A 49 -3.02 -0.08 -23.96
CA GLY A 49 -2.95 1.31 -24.39
C GLY A 49 -4.27 2.10 -24.24
N SER A 50 -5.45 1.43 -24.36
CA SER A 50 -6.76 2.05 -24.12
C SER A 50 -7.00 2.49 -22.67
N ASP A 51 -6.34 1.85 -21.73
CA ASP A 51 -6.47 2.11 -20.28
C ASP A 51 -5.26 2.88 -19.75
N GLN A 52 -4.21 3.03 -20.57
CA GLN A 52 -2.99 3.74 -20.20
C GLN A 52 -3.24 5.23 -20.15
N LYS A 53 -2.91 5.86 -19.04
CA LYS A 53 -2.87 7.33 -18.95
C LYS A 53 -1.50 7.80 -19.42
N ASN A 54 -1.49 8.67 -20.41
CA ASN A 54 -0.29 9.41 -20.84
C ASN A 54 0.07 10.49 -19.79
N GLU A 55 0.26 10.10 -18.56
CA GLU A 55 0.79 10.98 -17.53
C GLU A 55 2.30 11.07 -17.74
N ASN A 56 2.66 11.97 -18.64
CA ASN A 56 3.97 12.57 -18.80
C ASN A 56 5.18 11.87 -18.20
N LYS A 57 6.04 11.35 -19.11
CA LYS A 57 7.50 11.34 -18.95
C LYS A 57 8.07 10.71 -17.68
N ILE A 58 7.46 9.67 -17.16
CA ILE A 58 8.19 8.81 -16.23
C ILE A 58 9.13 7.97 -17.10
N ILE A 59 10.41 8.33 -17.09
CA ILE A 59 11.49 7.61 -17.80
C ILE A 59 11.61 6.18 -17.28
N GLN A 60 11.08 5.91 -16.08
CA GLN A 60 11.11 4.64 -15.38
C GLN A 60 9.68 4.09 -15.24
N ASP A 61 9.56 2.77 -15.24
CA ASP A 61 8.30 2.07 -14.95
C ASP A 61 8.38 1.44 -13.55
N PRO A 62 7.95 2.15 -12.49
CA PRO A 62 8.04 1.65 -11.12
C PRO A 62 7.25 0.37 -10.89
N PHE A 63 6.20 0.12 -11.69
CA PHE A 63 5.44 -1.12 -11.61
C PHE A 63 6.26 -2.29 -12.20
N ALA A 64 6.94 -2.08 -13.32
CA ALA A 64 7.85 -3.07 -13.88
C ALA A 64 9.01 -3.37 -12.93
N ASP A 65 9.61 -2.33 -12.34
CA ASP A 65 10.70 -2.49 -11.37
C ASP A 65 10.24 -3.30 -10.14
N MET A 66 9.04 -3.05 -9.66
CA MET A 66 8.44 -3.82 -8.56
C MET A 66 8.28 -5.30 -8.92
N LEU A 67 7.81 -5.62 -10.13
CA LEU A 67 7.68 -7.01 -10.57
C LEU A 67 9.03 -7.71 -10.61
N ILE A 68 10.08 -7.05 -11.09
CA ILE A 68 11.44 -7.60 -11.12
C ILE A 68 11.96 -7.90 -9.71
N VAL A 69 11.70 -7.00 -8.76
CA VAL A 69 12.12 -7.19 -7.37
C VAL A 69 11.34 -8.32 -6.70
N TYR A 70 10.02 -8.39 -6.92
CA TYR A 70 9.19 -9.46 -6.37
C TYR A 70 9.54 -10.83 -6.94
N ASP A 71 9.87 -10.89 -8.22
CA ASP A 71 10.36 -12.12 -8.86
C ASP A 71 11.62 -12.64 -8.15
N LYS A 72 12.59 -11.77 -7.86
CA LYS A 72 13.80 -12.13 -7.10
C LYS A 72 13.52 -12.57 -5.67
N ILE A 73 12.59 -11.89 -4.98
CA ILE A 73 12.18 -12.29 -3.64
C ILE A 73 11.56 -13.70 -3.69
N LEU A 74 10.65 -13.94 -4.63
CA LEU A 74 9.99 -15.24 -4.79
C LEU A 74 11.00 -16.34 -5.15
N GLU A 75 11.95 -16.07 -6.01
CA GLU A 75 13.03 -17.02 -6.37
C GLU A 75 13.76 -17.51 -5.12
N ILE A 76 14.11 -16.62 -4.19
CA ILE A 76 14.79 -16.98 -2.94
C ILE A 76 13.96 -17.97 -2.14
N TYR A 77 12.66 -17.70 -1.95
CA TYR A 77 11.79 -18.57 -1.16
C TYR A 77 11.46 -19.88 -1.88
N LEU A 78 11.21 -19.85 -3.19
CA LEU A 78 10.90 -21.05 -3.97
C LEU A 78 12.06 -22.04 -4.00
N ASN A 79 13.29 -21.59 -3.80
CA ASN A 79 14.47 -22.44 -3.67
C ASN A 79 14.66 -23.02 -2.27
N MET A 80 13.78 -22.74 -1.30
CA MET A 80 13.82 -23.31 0.05
C MET A 80 13.16 -24.70 0.06
N ASN A 81 13.93 -25.77 -0.05
CA ASN A 81 13.43 -27.14 -0.17
C ASN A 81 12.70 -27.69 1.09
N ASN A 82 12.78 -26.99 2.21
CA ASN A 82 12.24 -27.46 3.50
C ASN A 82 10.87 -26.85 3.84
N TYR A 83 10.28 -26.06 2.96
CA TYR A 83 9.03 -25.37 3.18
C TYR A 83 8.05 -25.57 2.02
N ASN A 84 6.77 -25.67 2.36
CA ASN A 84 5.69 -25.52 1.40
C ASN A 84 5.35 -24.03 1.27
N ILE A 85 5.48 -23.46 0.10
CA ILE A 85 5.26 -22.05 -0.16
C ILE A 85 3.85 -21.82 -0.69
N ILE A 86 3.10 -20.93 -0.05
CA ILE A 86 1.79 -20.49 -0.50
C ILE A 86 1.88 -19.00 -0.84
N ILE A 87 1.60 -18.65 -2.08
CA ILE A 87 1.51 -17.26 -2.54
C ILE A 87 0.04 -16.90 -2.58
N ALA A 88 -0.36 -15.93 -1.76
CA ALA A 88 -1.73 -15.46 -1.68
C ALA A 88 -1.82 -13.99 -2.09
N THR A 89 -2.73 -13.68 -3.00
CA THR A 89 -3.08 -12.32 -3.40
C THR A 89 -4.51 -12.02 -2.96
N GLY A 90 -4.69 -11.09 -2.04
CA GLY A 90 -6.02 -10.80 -1.48
C GLY A 90 -6.88 -9.93 -2.40
N LEU A 91 -6.31 -8.92 -3.02
CA LEU A 91 -7.03 -7.94 -3.82
C LEU A 91 -6.34 -7.70 -5.16
N SER A 92 -7.14 -7.46 -6.19
CA SER A 92 -6.65 -7.02 -7.49
C SER A 92 -7.01 -5.55 -7.73
N GLN A 93 -6.18 -4.86 -8.51
CA GLN A 93 -6.47 -3.50 -8.95
C GLN A 93 -6.89 -3.50 -10.41
N LYS A 94 -7.87 -2.65 -10.72
CA LYS A 94 -8.31 -2.40 -12.08
C LYS A 94 -8.23 -0.91 -12.39
N PRO A 95 -7.96 -0.54 -13.65
CA PRO A 95 -8.06 0.84 -14.08
C PRO A 95 -9.45 1.40 -13.77
N TYR A 96 -9.50 2.58 -13.16
CA TYR A 96 -10.76 3.23 -12.82
C TYR A 96 -11.19 4.12 -13.98
N LYS A 97 -12.37 3.85 -14.55
CA LYS A 97 -12.87 4.57 -15.73
C LYS A 97 -13.37 5.98 -15.42
N GLN A 98 -13.74 6.23 -14.16
CA GLN A 98 -14.26 7.52 -13.71
C GLN A 98 -13.38 8.07 -12.59
N SER A 99 -13.03 9.35 -12.68
CA SER A 99 -12.32 10.03 -11.62
C SER A 99 -13.26 10.24 -10.43
N THR A 100 -12.94 9.66 -9.28
CA THR A 100 -13.66 9.90 -8.04
C THR A 100 -12.86 10.87 -7.19
N TYR A 101 -13.48 12.00 -6.86
CA TYR A 101 -12.86 13.02 -6.01
C TYR A 101 -13.32 12.83 -4.58
N TYR A 102 -12.34 12.82 -3.68
CA TYR A 102 -12.58 12.75 -2.25
C TYR A 102 -12.17 14.07 -1.61
N TYR A 103 -13.08 14.66 -0.89
CA TYR A 103 -12.83 15.90 -0.18
C TYR A 103 -12.56 15.62 1.28
N ARG A 104 -11.55 16.28 1.81
CA ARG A 104 -11.19 16.24 3.23
C ARG A 104 -11.04 17.66 3.72
N PRO A 105 -11.60 18.02 4.90
CA PRO A 105 -11.38 19.32 5.49
C PRO A 105 -9.87 19.56 5.73
N LYS A 106 -9.35 20.70 5.30
CA LYS A 106 -7.96 21.09 5.62
C LYS A 106 -7.76 21.32 7.11
N ASN A 107 -8.81 21.78 7.78
CA ASN A 107 -8.83 22.03 9.21
C ASN A 107 -10.18 21.55 9.75
N HIS A 108 -10.17 20.46 10.49
CA HIS A 108 -11.34 19.80 11.02
C HIS A 108 -12.04 20.63 12.09
N GLU A 109 -11.28 21.28 12.99
CA GLU A 109 -11.86 22.14 14.02
C GLU A 109 -12.60 23.32 13.42
N LYS A 110 -11.96 24.03 12.47
CA LYS A 110 -12.59 25.16 11.77
C LYS A 110 -13.86 24.73 11.03
N PHE A 111 -13.85 23.54 10.45
CA PHE A 111 -15.01 22.98 9.77
C PHE A 111 -16.14 22.72 10.77
N LEU A 112 -15.86 22.04 11.90
CA LEU A 112 -16.85 21.75 12.93
C LEU A 112 -17.45 23.00 13.57
N LYS A 113 -16.60 23.99 13.90
CA LYS A 113 -17.06 25.30 14.40
C LYS A 113 -17.99 25.99 13.40
N LYS A 114 -17.69 25.91 12.10
CA LYS A 114 -18.53 26.51 11.06
C LYS A 114 -19.93 25.88 10.96
N ILE A 115 -20.03 24.59 11.22
CA ILE A 115 -21.31 23.86 11.24
C ILE A 115 -21.90 23.75 12.64
N GLN A 116 -21.39 24.54 13.59
CA GLN A 116 -21.89 24.69 14.96
C GLN A 116 -21.89 23.40 15.79
N ILE A 117 -20.95 22.50 15.53
CA ILE A 117 -20.72 21.32 16.36
C ILE A 117 -19.71 21.70 17.46
N ASN A 118 -20.16 21.57 18.72
CA ASN A 118 -19.29 21.69 19.89
C ASN A 118 -18.48 20.42 20.06
N PHE A 119 -17.24 20.55 20.42
CA PHE A 119 -16.34 19.43 20.65
C PHE A 119 -15.24 19.86 21.66
N GLU A 120 -14.68 18.88 22.33
CA GLU A 120 -13.52 19.08 23.20
C GLU A 120 -12.21 18.86 22.40
N ILE A 121 -12.08 17.71 21.75
CA ILE A 121 -10.90 17.33 20.98
C ILE A 121 -11.31 16.81 19.59
N VAL A 122 -10.52 17.16 18.58
CA VAL A 122 -10.64 16.59 17.24
C VAL A 122 -9.30 16.00 16.83
N THR A 123 -9.30 14.69 16.58
CA THR A 123 -8.11 13.95 16.16
C THR A 123 -8.26 13.52 14.71
N PRO A 124 -7.59 14.21 13.74
CA PRO A 124 -7.56 13.78 12.35
C PRO A 124 -6.88 12.41 12.23
N ARG A 125 -7.46 11.52 11.41
CA ARG A 125 -6.84 10.23 11.08
C ARG A 125 -6.21 10.27 9.70
N MET A 126 -5.45 9.25 9.38
CA MET A 126 -4.77 9.14 8.08
C MET A 126 -5.77 8.97 6.92
N THR A 127 -6.93 8.39 7.19
CA THR A 127 -8.04 8.19 6.27
C THR A 127 -8.96 9.43 6.19
N ARG A 128 -10.17 9.29 5.69
CA ARG A 128 -11.15 10.38 5.54
C ARG A 128 -11.90 10.69 6.82
N ASP A 129 -11.85 9.80 7.76
CA ASP A 129 -12.47 9.88 9.06
C ASP A 129 -11.61 10.72 10.03
N PHE A 130 -12.23 11.17 11.08
CA PHE A 130 -11.61 11.84 12.22
C PHE A 130 -12.42 11.53 13.47
N LEU A 131 -11.75 11.51 14.60
CA LEU A 131 -12.39 11.30 15.90
C LEU A 131 -12.81 12.65 16.47
N ILE A 132 -14.01 12.70 17.04
CA ILE A 132 -14.50 13.84 17.81
C ILE A 132 -14.77 13.36 19.23
N GLU A 133 -14.20 14.04 20.19
CA GLU A 133 -14.47 13.84 21.60
C GLU A 133 -15.35 14.97 22.10
N PHE A 134 -16.41 14.61 22.79
CA PHE A 134 -17.35 15.56 23.39
C PHE A 134 -17.18 15.57 24.90
N ASP A 135 -17.41 16.74 25.51
CA ASP A 135 -17.51 16.81 26.96
C ASP A 135 -18.73 15.97 27.42
N THR A 136 -18.49 15.01 28.30
CA THR A 136 -19.51 14.09 28.81
C THR A 136 -20.38 14.71 29.92
N GLN A 137 -20.22 16.00 30.19
CA GLN A 137 -20.94 16.70 31.26
C GLN A 137 -22.11 17.56 30.76
N SER A 138 -22.61 17.33 29.53
CA SER A 138 -23.81 18.02 29.04
C SER A 138 -24.98 17.07 28.83
#